data_b4dc10e48038ae03b03b5298eb9d5836
#
_entry.id   b4dc10e48038ae03b03b5298eb9d5836
#
_cell.length_a   1.000
_cell.length_b   1.000
_cell.length_c   1.000
_cell.angle_alpha   90.00
_cell.angle_beta   90.00
_cell.angle_gamma   90.00
#
_symmetry.space_group_name_H-M   'P 1'
#
loop_
_entity.id
_entity.type
_entity.pdbx_description
1 polymer ?
#
loop_
_entity_poly.entity_id
_entity_poly.type
_entity_poly.pdbx_seq_one_letter_code
_entity_poly.pdbx_strand_id
1 'polypeptide(L)'
;MKICLYQGTFNPPHLGHLQVAKFVLETLKLDKILFIPAAKPPHKSLHENKDEALHRLNMTKLLVKNEPNFEVSDIEFHRETPSYTCVTIKELYAKYNLSEKPYFIIGDDAFVKIDSWYHTDELKTLVDFVVLPRDEDFDKEKFEKLKNNGYNFQRLKMPKIHVSSTEIREKAAKDLPLDDLTTKEVEKYIYEHDLYKNVD
;
A
#
# COMPACT_ATOMS: atom_id res chain seq x y z
N MET A 1 12.64 -10.84 -13.34
CA MET A 1 12.72 -9.91 -12.17
C MET A 1 11.50 -10.15 -11.31
N LYS A 2 11.70 -10.57 -10.06
CA LYS A 2 10.61 -10.83 -9.11
C LYS A 2 10.20 -9.53 -8.42
N ILE A 3 9.02 -9.03 -8.74
CA ILE A 3 8.48 -7.76 -8.22
C ILE A 3 7.31 -8.03 -7.29
N CYS A 4 7.19 -7.20 -6.24
CA CYS A 4 5.98 -7.13 -5.45
C CYS A 4 5.38 -5.72 -5.49
N LEU A 5 4.07 -5.65 -5.65
CA LEU A 5 3.29 -4.43 -5.69
C LEU A 5 2.73 -4.14 -4.30
N TYR A 6 2.89 -2.92 -3.84
CA TYR A 6 2.37 -2.45 -2.56
C TYR A 6 1.51 -1.21 -2.79
N GLN A 7 0.22 -1.43 -3.07
CA GLN A 7 -0.76 -0.37 -3.26
C GLN A 7 -1.36 0.03 -1.91
N GLY A 8 -1.49 1.33 -1.69
CA GLY A 8 -2.08 1.85 -0.46
C GLY A 8 -2.41 3.33 -0.53
N THR A 9 -3.19 3.82 0.43
CA THR A 9 -3.47 5.26 0.52
C THR A 9 -2.25 6.03 0.98
N PHE A 10 -1.46 5.47 1.92
CA PHE A 10 -0.25 6.10 2.50
C PHE A 10 -0.51 7.53 3.01
N ASN A 11 -1.43 7.68 3.96
CA ASN A 11 -1.90 8.98 4.45
C ASN A 11 -1.68 9.20 5.96
N PRO A 12 -0.42 9.54 6.38
CA PRO A 12 0.82 9.49 5.63
C PRO A 12 1.44 8.08 5.57
N PRO A 13 2.46 7.88 4.72
CA PRO A 13 3.31 6.70 4.79
C PRO A 13 4.17 6.75 6.06
N HIS A 14 4.55 5.56 6.59
CA HIS A 14 5.23 5.46 7.88
C HIS A 14 6.16 4.25 7.97
N LEU A 15 6.94 4.16 9.07
CA LEU A 15 7.91 3.10 9.28
C LEU A 15 7.30 1.69 9.24
N GLY A 16 6.03 1.53 9.63
CA GLY A 16 5.32 0.27 9.50
C GLY A 16 5.20 -0.20 8.04
N HIS A 17 5.00 0.72 7.09
CA HIS A 17 4.99 0.37 5.66
C HIS A 17 6.38 -0.08 5.18
N LEU A 18 7.46 0.57 5.65
CA LEU A 18 8.83 0.12 5.35
C LEU A 18 9.12 -1.27 5.93
N GLN A 19 8.71 -1.53 7.17
CA GLN A 19 8.91 -2.82 7.82
C GLN A 19 8.19 -3.93 7.04
N VAL A 20 6.94 -3.70 6.62
CA VAL A 20 6.21 -4.63 5.74
C VAL A 20 6.97 -4.90 4.47
N ALA A 21 7.39 -3.85 3.77
CA ALA A 21 8.07 -3.99 2.49
C ALA A 21 9.40 -4.74 2.61
N LYS A 22 10.23 -4.42 3.62
CA LYS A 22 11.50 -5.13 3.90
C LYS A 22 11.26 -6.60 4.22
N PHE A 23 10.32 -6.88 5.11
CA PHE A 23 9.99 -8.25 5.48
C PHE A 23 9.56 -9.10 4.28
N VAL A 24 8.69 -8.57 3.42
CA VAL A 24 8.23 -9.28 2.21
C VAL A 24 9.37 -9.44 1.20
N LEU A 25 10.16 -8.39 0.97
CA LEU A 25 11.34 -8.43 0.08
C LEU A 25 12.29 -9.57 0.45
N GLU A 26 12.66 -9.65 1.73
CA GLU A 26 13.60 -10.64 2.26
C GLU A 26 13.01 -12.05 2.27
N THR A 27 11.77 -12.20 2.76
CA THR A 27 11.11 -13.51 2.90
C THR A 27 10.92 -14.19 1.55
N LEU A 28 10.53 -13.44 0.51
CA LEU A 28 10.26 -13.96 -0.81
C LEU A 28 11.46 -13.85 -1.78
N LYS A 29 12.57 -13.29 -1.31
CA LYS A 29 13.79 -13.06 -2.10
C LYS A 29 13.46 -12.33 -3.41
N LEU A 30 12.80 -11.18 -3.25
CA LEU A 30 12.38 -10.33 -4.36
C LEU A 30 13.49 -9.39 -4.81
N ASP A 31 13.44 -8.97 -6.06
CA ASP A 31 14.35 -7.97 -6.60
C ASP A 31 13.89 -6.55 -6.24
N LYS A 32 12.55 -6.32 -6.17
CA LYS A 32 11.99 -4.98 -5.99
C LYS A 32 10.60 -5.00 -5.32
N ILE A 33 10.34 -3.96 -4.52
CA ILE A 33 8.98 -3.58 -4.10
C ILE A 33 8.60 -2.27 -4.81
N LEU A 34 7.44 -2.27 -5.46
CA LEU A 34 6.86 -1.09 -6.11
C LEU A 34 5.73 -0.54 -5.26
N PHE A 35 5.96 0.59 -4.61
CA PHE A 35 4.91 1.33 -3.89
C PHE A 35 4.01 2.06 -4.89
N ILE A 36 2.70 1.94 -4.69
CA ILE A 36 1.69 2.53 -5.57
C ILE A 36 0.72 3.34 -4.72
N PRO A 37 1.00 4.63 -4.47
CA PRO A 37 0.07 5.49 -3.77
C PRO A 37 -1.22 5.65 -4.57
N ALA A 38 -2.37 5.37 -3.92
CA ALA A 38 -3.67 5.51 -4.55
C ALA A 38 -3.98 6.99 -4.80
N ALA A 39 -4.18 7.37 -6.07
CA ALA A 39 -4.51 8.75 -6.43
C ALA A 39 -5.96 9.10 -6.03
N LYS A 40 -6.90 8.19 -6.29
CA LYS A 40 -8.33 8.35 -5.99
C LYS A 40 -8.88 7.06 -5.37
N PRO A 41 -8.67 6.81 -4.05
CA PRO A 41 -9.12 5.59 -3.39
C PRO A 41 -10.64 5.39 -3.50
N PRO A 42 -11.14 4.26 -4.03
CA PRO A 42 -12.57 4.09 -4.33
C PRO A 42 -13.46 3.98 -3.07
N HIS A 43 -12.88 3.68 -1.91
CA HIS A 43 -13.62 3.45 -0.66
C HIS A 43 -13.57 4.64 0.31
N LYS A 44 -12.92 5.75 -0.09
CA LYS A 44 -12.90 6.98 0.71
C LYS A 44 -13.77 8.03 0.04
N SER A 45 -14.56 8.76 0.84
CA SER A 45 -15.31 9.91 0.37
C SER A 45 -14.34 10.90 -0.28
N LEU A 46 -14.57 11.19 -1.55
CA LEU A 46 -13.70 11.98 -2.43
C LEU A 46 -13.77 13.48 -2.08
N HIS A 47 -13.43 13.84 -0.86
CA HIS A 47 -13.08 15.21 -0.50
C HIS A 47 -11.57 15.46 -0.61
N GLU A 48 -10.77 14.42 -0.91
CA GLU A 48 -9.35 14.61 -1.21
C GLU A 48 -9.22 15.37 -2.54
N ASN A 49 -8.71 16.59 -2.47
CA ASN A 49 -8.33 17.33 -3.66
C ASN A 49 -7.05 16.72 -4.28
N LYS A 50 -6.71 17.15 -5.51
CA LYS A 50 -5.51 16.66 -6.20
C LYS A 50 -4.23 16.93 -5.41
N ASP A 51 -4.19 18.00 -4.62
CA ASP A 51 -3.02 18.40 -3.84
C ASP A 51 -2.76 17.40 -2.69
N GLU A 52 -3.79 16.92 -2.01
CA GLU A 52 -3.66 15.90 -0.97
C GLU A 52 -3.09 14.59 -1.51
N ALA A 53 -3.55 14.16 -2.70
CA ALA A 53 -3.00 13.00 -3.37
C ALA A 53 -1.52 13.18 -3.73
N LEU A 54 -1.13 14.36 -4.22
CA LEU A 54 0.27 14.68 -4.53
C LEU A 54 1.15 14.73 -3.27
N HIS A 55 0.64 15.25 -2.14
CA HIS A 55 1.36 15.18 -0.87
C HIS A 55 1.63 13.73 -0.45
N ARG A 56 0.66 12.82 -0.58
CA ARG A 56 0.85 11.40 -0.27
C ARG A 56 1.88 10.73 -1.18
N LEU A 57 1.87 11.04 -2.48
CA LEU A 57 2.89 10.58 -3.42
C LEU A 57 4.28 11.06 -3.03
N ASN A 58 4.43 12.36 -2.74
CA ASN A 58 5.72 12.96 -2.37
C ASN A 58 6.24 12.38 -1.06
N MET A 59 5.39 12.25 -0.04
CA MET A 59 5.77 11.61 1.23
C MET A 59 6.20 10.15 1.02
N THR A 60 5.53 9.40 0.13
CA THR A 60 5.92 8.03 -0.16
C THR A 60 7.30 7.96 -0.84
N LYS A 61 7.59 8.88 -1.77
CA LYS A 61 8.93 9.01 -2.37
C LYS A 61 9.99 9.31 -1.32
N LEU A 62 9.70 10.20 -0.37
CA LEU A 62 10.62 10.52 0.73
C LEU A 62 10.82 9.32 1.66
N LEU A 63 9.77 8.59 2.00
CA LEU A 63 9.84 7.41 2.85
C LEU A 63 10.83 6.38 2.33
N VAL A 64 10.81 6.09 1.02
CA VAL A 64 11.62 5.03 0.42
C VAL A 64 12.95 5.52 -0.17
N LYS A 65 13.26 6.80 -0.04
CA LYS A 65 14.42 7.47 -0.70
C LYS A 65 15.75 6.73 -0.52
N ASN A 66 15.97 6.16 0.66
CA ASN A 66 17.22 5.50 1.01
C ASN A 66 17.18 3.96 0.86
N GLU A 67 16.13 3.43 0.24
CA GLU A 67 15.93 1.99 0.08
C GLU A 67 16.16 1.58 -1.39
N PRO A 68 17.30 0.94 -1.71
CA PRO A 68 17.70 0.70 -3.11
C PRO A 68 16.77 -0.24 -3.89
N ASN A 69 16.06 -1.12 -3.18
CA ASN A 69 15.13 -2.08 -3.78
C ASN A 69 13.68 -1.59 -3.80
N PHE A 70 13.42 -0.34 -3.39
CA PHE A 70 12.08 0.22 -3.38
C PHE A 70 11.93 1.32 -4.43
N GLU A 71 10.82 1.31 -5.11
CA GLU A 71 10.45 2.30 -6.13
C GLU A 71 9.03 2.78 -5.87
N VAL A 72 8.73 4.02 -6.24
CA VAL A 72 7.37 4.58 -6.17
C VAL A 72 6.85 4.83 -7.57
N SER A 73 5.70 4.25 -7.89
CA SER A 73 4.99 4.50 -9.15
C SER A 73 3.93 5.56 -8.95
N ASP A 74 3.92 6.52 -9.86
CA ASP A 74 2.90 7.57 -9.96
C ASP A 74 1.82 7.23 -10.99
N ILE A 75 1.74 5.99 -11.43
CA ILE A 75 0.91 5.54 -12.55
C ILE A 75 -0.57 5.95 -12.43
N GLU A 76 -1.11 5.94 -11.21
CA GLU A 76 -2.50 6.30 -10.97
C GLU A 76 -2.78 7.81 -11.06
N PHE A 77 -1.74 8.64 -11.02
CA PHE A 77 -1.85 10.10 -11.11
C PHE A 77 -2.01 10.61 -12.55
N HIS A 78 -1.84 9.73 -13.53
CA HIS A 78 -1.95 10.04 -14.96
C HIS A 78 -3.33 9.69 -15.55
N ARG A 79 -4.30 9.31 -14.72
CA ARG A 79 -5.66 8.97 -15.15
C ARG A 79 -6.74 9.59 -14.28
N GLU A 80 -7.95 9.75 -14.84
CA GLU A 80 -9.10 10.31 -14.11
C GLU A 80 -9.96 9.24 -13.40
N THR A 81 -9.78 7.96 -13.72
CA THR A 81 -10.54 6.86 -13.11
C THR A 81 -10.13 6.62 -11.65
N PRO A 82 -11.04 6.10 -10.80
CA PRO A 82 -10.68 5.67 -9.46
C PRO A 82 -9.52 4.67 -9.44
N SER A 83 -8.85 4.59 -8.30
CA SER A 83 -7.70 3.72 -8.05
C SER A 83 -8.09 2.24 -7.94
N TYR A 84 -8.72 1.71 -8.99
CA TYR A 84 -9.06 0.29 -9.05
C TYR A 84 -7.81 -0.55 -9.29
N THR A 85 -7.52 -1.47 -8.38
CA THR A 85 -6.31 -2.31 -8.40
C THR A 85 -6.14 -3.07 -9.72
N CYS A 86 -7.22 -3.65 -10.25
CA CYS A 86 -7.16 -4.38 -11.53
C CYS A 86 -6.68 -3.49 -12.68
N VAL A 87 -7.19 -2.25 -12.77
CA VAL A 87 -6.79 -1.28 -13.81
C VAL A 87 -5.32 -0.91 -13.64
N THR A 88 -4.92 -0.59 -12.43
CA THR A 88 -3.53 -0.21 -12.10
C THR A 88 -2.54 -1.31 -12.49
N ILE A 89 -2.84 -2.57 -12.17
CA ILE A 89 -1.95 -3.69 -12.48
C ILE A 89 -1.82 -3.90 -13.98
N LYS A 90 -2.90 -3.77 -14.76
CA LYS A 90 -2.85 -3.87 -16.23
C LYS A 90 -1.95 -2.80 -16.84
N GLU A 91 -2.02 -1.57 -16.36
CA GLU A 91 -1.13 -0.49 -16.80
C GLU A 91 0.33 -0.76 -16.41
N LEU A 92 0.57 -1.35 -15.22
CA LEU A 92 1.92 -1.73 -14.80
C LEU A 92 2.52 -2.83 -15.67
N TYR A 93 1.72 -3.81 -16.10
CA TYR A 93 2.20 -4.82 -17.06
C TYR A 93 2.74 -4.19 -18.34
N ALA A 94 2.06 -3.20 -18.87
CA ALA A 94 2.50 -2.47 -20.07
C ALA A 94 3.74 -1.60 -19.79
N LYS A 95 3.73 -0.83 -18.67
CA LYS A 95 4.81 0.11 -18.34
C LYS A 95 6.13 -0.58 -18.01
N TYR A 96 6.09 -1.69 -17.25
CA TYR A 96 7.28 -2.40 -16.78
C TYR A 96 7.62 -3.65 -17.59
N ASN A 97 6.88 -3.94 -18.65
CA ASN A 97 7.04 -5.13 -19.49
C ASN A 97 7.17 -6.41 -18.64
N LEU A 98 6.22 -6.61 -17.71
CA LEU A 98 6.26 -7.72 -16.77
C LEU A 98 6.05 -9.04 -17.50
N SER A 99 7.03 -9.94 -17.44
CA SER A 99 6.99 -11.27 -18.01
C SER A 99 6.47 -12.35 -17.05
N GLU A 100 6.49 -12.04 -15.75
CA GLU A 100 6.04 -12.92 -14.68
C GLU A 100 4.94 -12.23 -13.86
N LYS A 101 4.08 -13.03 -13.22
CA LYS A 101 3.10 -12.50 -12.28
C LYS A 101 3.79 -11.81 -11.11
N PRO A 102 3.53 -10.52 -10.86
CA PRO A 102 4.01 -9.87 -9.67
C PRO A 102 3.26 -10.38 -8.43
N TYR A 103 3.91 -10.31 -7.28
CA TYR A 103 3.24 -10.42 -5.99
C TYR A 103 2.46 -9.14 -5.67
N PHE A 104 1.41 -9.27 -4.85
CA PHE A 104 0.63 -8.12 -4.39
C PHE A 104 0.41 -8.19 -2.88
N ILE A 105 0.94 -7.22 -2.13
CA ILE A 105 0.78 -7.13 -0.67
C ILE A 105 -0.63 -6.66 -0.32
N ILE A 106 -1.29 -7.40 0.55
CA ILE A 106 -2.63 -7.09 1.04
C ILE A 106 -2.78 -7.52 2.51
N GLY A 107 -3.48 -6.71 3.32
CA GLY A 107 -3.87 -7.13 4.66
C GLY A 107 -4.99 -8.17 4.62
N ASP A 108 -5.05 -9.04 5.61
CA ASP A 108 -6.07 -10.09 5.69
C ASP A 108 -7.49 -9.51 5.79
N ASP A 109 -7.67 -8.38 6.48
CA ASP A 109 -8.93 -7.62 6.58
C ASP A 109 -9.47 -7.16 5.21
N ALA A 110 -8.59 -6.81 4.29
CA ALA A 110 -8.93 -6.43 2.92
C ALA A 110 -9.08 -7.67 2.02
N PHE A 111 -8.20 -8.68 2.19
CA PHE A 111 -8.23 -9.89 1.39
C PHE A 111 -9.51 -10.70 1.57
N VAL A 112 -10.05 -10.78 2.79
CA VAL A 112 -11.33 -11.46 3.03
C VAL A 112 -12.53 -10.79 2.34
N LYS A 113 -12.37 -9.56 1.85
CA LYS A 113 -13.38 -8.78 1.10
C LYS A 113 -13.04 -8.67 -0.39
N ILE A 114 -12.02 -9.38 -0.86
CA ILE A 114 -11.47 -9.22 -2.22
C ILE A 114 -12.52 -9.48 -3.32
N ASP A 115 -13.50 -10.37 -3.08
CA ASP A 115 -14.58 -10.67 -4.01
C ASP A 115 -15.47 -9.45 -4.33
N SER A 116 -15.42 -8.39 -3.50
CA SER A 116 -16.15 -7.14 -3.73
C SER A 116 -15.35 -6.12 -4.57
N TRP A 117 -14.10 -6.41 -4.91
CA TRP A 117 -13.25 -5.49 -5.65
C TRP A 117 -13.64 -5.46 -7.14
N TYR A 118 -13.34 -4.32 -7.75
CA TYR A 118 -13.62 -4.11 -9.18
C TYR A 118 -12.82 -5.10 -10.06
N HIS A 119 -13.52 -5.84 -10.91
CA HIS A 119 -12.96 -6.85 -11.82
C HIS A 119 -12.06 -7.89 -11.11
N THR A 120 -12.51 -8.40 -9.98
CA THR A 120 -11.74 -9.33 -9.13
C THR A 120 -11.42 -10.66 -9.84
N ASP A 121 -12.30 -11.13 -10.74
CA ASP A 121 -12.05 -12.34 -11.54
C ASP A 121 -10.86 -12.18 -12.49
N GLU A 122 -10.65 -11.00 -13.02
CA GLU A 122 -9.47 -10.67 -13.80
C GLU A 122 -8.26 -10.45 -12.90
N LEU A 123 -8.42 -9.72 -11.78
CA LEU A 123 -7.37 -9.41 -10.84
C LEU A 123 -6.64 -10.66 -10.32
N LYS A 124 -7.38 -11.73 -9.96
CA LYS A 124 -6.78 -12.98 -9.48
C LYS A 124 -5.91 -13.70 -10.52
N THR A 125 -6.08 -13.38 -11.81
CA THR A 125 -5.22 -13.92 -12.86
C THR A 125 -3.93 -13.13 -13.07
N LEU A 126 -3.90 -11.88 -12.59
CA LEU A 126 -2.82 -10.93 -12.84
C LEU A 126 -1.75 -10.91 -11.73
N VAL A 127 -2.07 -11.35 -10.51
CA VAL A 127 -1.13 -11.30 -9.37
C VAL A 127 -1.22 -12.54 -8.50
N ASP A 128 -0.16 -12.77 -7.73
CA ASP A 128 -0.14 -13.70 -6.61
C ASP A 128 -0.16 -12.90 -5.31
N PHE A 129 -1.12 -13.17 -4.43
CA PHE A 129 -1.32 -12.35 -3.23
C PHE A 129 -0.36 -12.74 -2.10
N VAL A 130 0.19 -11.74 -1.43
CA VAL A 130 0.93 -11.87 -0.17
C VAL A 130 0.07 -11.28 0.94
N VAL A 131 -0.56 -12.16 1.71
CA VAL A 131 -1.50 -11.77 2.74
C VAL A 131 -0.78 -11.64 4.08
N LEU A 132 -0.89 -10.46 4.68
CA LEU A 132 -0.29 -10.15 5.96
C LEU A 132 -1.36 -10.03 7.03
N PRO A 133 -1.20 -10.69 8.18
CA PRO A 133 -2.15 -10.60 9.27
C PRO A 133 -2.12 -9.19 9.89
N ARG A 134 -3.29 -8.62 10.11
CA ARG A 134 -3.50 -7.43 10.94
C ARG A 134 -4.08 -7.78 12.30
N ASP A 135 -4.95 -8.80 12.32
CA ASP A 135 -5.61 -9.30 13.49
C ASP A 135 -5.16 -10.73 13.83
N GLU A 136 -5.36 -11.13 15.08
CA GLU A 136 -5.06 -12.49 15.55
C GLU A 136 -6.09 -13.50 15.09
N ASP A 137 -7.32 -13.04 14.81
CA ASP A 137 -8.43 -13.88 14.38
C ASP A 137 -8.33 -14.21 12.89
N PHE A 138 -7.92 -15.44 12.61
CA PHE A 138 -7.82 -15.98 11.27
C PHE A 138 -9.09 -16.72 10.87
N ASP A 139 -9.88 -16.13 9.95
CA ASP A 139 -11.06 -16.77 9.35
C ASP A 139 -10.63 -17.85 8.33
N LYS A 140 -10.34 -19.05 8.86
CA LYS A 140 -9.86 -20.18 8.07
C LYS A 140 -10.85 -20.58 6.98
N GLU A 141 -12.14 -20.57 7.27
CA GLU A 141 -13.19 -20.99 6.32
C GLU A 141 -13.25 -20.06 5.12
N LYS A 142 -13.15 -18.75 5.36
CA LYS A 142 -13.17 -17.75 4.31
C LYS A 142 -11.94 -17.82 3.41
N PHE A 143 -10.77 -18.10 3.97
CA PHE A 143 -9.55 -18.31 3.19
C PHE A 143 -9.60 -19.56 2.32
N GLU A 144 -10.14 -20.67 2.83
CA GLU A 144 -10.38 -21.88 2.04
C GLU A 144 -11.35 -21.60 0.88
N LYS A 145 -12.42 -20.84 1.13
CA LYS A 145 -13.35 -20.42 0.07
C LYS A 145 -12.64 -19.60 -1.02
N LEU A 146 -11.82 -18.62 -0.65
CA LEU A 146 -11.07 -17.83 -1.61
C LEU A 146 -10.11 -18.68 -2.43
N LYS A 147 -9.41 -19.63 -1.81
CA LYS A 147 -8.56 -20.59 -2.50
C LYS A 147 -9.35 -21.42 -3.52
N ASN A 148 -10.51 -21.93 -3.15
CA ASN A 148 -11.39 -22.68 -4.03
C ASN A 148 -11.95 -21.83 -5.18
N ASN A 149 -12.09 -20.51 -4.97
CA ASN A 149 -12.48 -19.53 -5.99
C ASN A 149 -11.32 -19.14 -6.92
N GLY A 150 -10.15 -19.78 -6.79
CA GLY A 150 -9.00 -19.60 -7.68
C GLY A 150 -8.06 -18.45 -7.34
N TYR A 151 -8.14 -17.90 -6.12
CA TYR A 151 -7.12 -16.96 -5.66
C TYR A 151 -5.84 -17.69 -5.27
N ASN A 152 -4.71 -17.30 -5.87
CA ASN A 152 -3.39 -17.76 -5.44
C ASN A 152 -2.84 -16.81 -4.40
N PHE A 153 -2.57 -17.30 -3.20
CA PHE A 153 -2.05 -16.49 -2.11
C PHE A 153 -1.16 -17.28 -1.17
N GLN A 154 -0.26 -16.57 -0.52
CA GLN A 154 0.51 -17.05 0.61
C GLN A 154 0.34 -16.11 1.80
N ARG A 155 0.09 -16.66 2.97
CA ARG A 155 -0.02 -15.91 4.22
C ARG A 155 1.33 -15.91 4.91
N LEU A 156 1.92 -14.73 5.09
CA LEU A 156 3.18 -14.57 5.80
C LEU A 156 2.90 -14.14 7.24
N LYS A 157 3.54 -14.82 8.20
CA LYS A 157 3.49 -14.41 9.61
C LYS A 157 4.51 -13.31 9.83
N MET A 158 4.05 -12.13 10.17
CA MET A 158 4.89 -10.98 10.48
C MET A 158 4.67 -10.53 11.93
N PRO A 159 5.70 -10.08 12.64
CA PRO A 159 5.52 -9.43 13.94
C PRO A 159 4.55 -8.24 13.86
N LYS A 160 3.78 -8.02 14.94
CA LYS A 160 2.82 -6.92 14.99
C LYS A 160 3.52 -5.57 14.83
N ILE A 161 2.98 -4.74 13.96
CA ILE A 161 3.47 -3.37 13.74
C ILE A 161 2.62 -2.42 14.58
N HIS A 162 3.28 -1.58 15.38
CA HIS A 162 2.65 -0.67 16.34
C HIS A 162 2.53 0.78 15.81
N VAL A 163 2.69 1.00 14.52
CA VAL A 163 2.64 2.33 13.90
C VAL A 163 1.43 2.44 13.00
N SER A 164 0.68 3.52 13.11
CA SER A 164 -0.48 3.80 12.27
C SER A 164 -0.47 5.22 11.69
N SER A 165 -1.05 5.38 10.50
CA SER A 165 -1.26 6.71 9.91
C SER A 165 -2.17 7.59 10.77
N THR A 166 -3.12 7.01 11.48
CA THR A 166 -4.03 7.74 12.38
C THR A 166 -3.27 8.41 13.52
N GLU A 167 -2.40 7.66 14.19
CA GLU A 167 -1.54 8.21 15.26
C GLU A 167 -0.67 9.36 14.76
N ILE A 168 -0.10 9.24 13.55
CA ILE A 168 0.71 10.30 12.96
C ILE A 168 -0.12 11.56 12.73
N ARG A 169 -1.32 11.43 12.17
CA ARG A 169 -2.21 12.59 11.93
C ARG A 169 -2.61 13.28 13.23
N GLU A 170 -2.95 12.50 14.27
CA GLU A 170 -3.31 13.04 15.59
C GLU A 170 -2.15 13.78 16.27
N LYS A 171 -0.92 13.27 16.15
CA LYS A 171 0.27 13.95 16.65
C LYS A 171 0.62 15.20 15.85
N ALA A 172 0.56 15.10 14.52
CA ALA A 172 0.85 16.23 13.62
C ALA A 172 -0.14 17.39 13.84
N ALA A 173 -1.43 17.10 14.06
CA ALA A 173 -2.44 18.11 14.40
C ALA A 173 -2.11 18.89 15.67
N LYS A 174 -1.32 18.30 16.59
CA LYS A 174 -0.92 18.87 17.89
C LYS A 174 0.54 19.37 17.89
N ASP A 175 1.19 19.42 16.72
CA ASP A 175 2.62 19.76 16.60
C ASP A 175 3.56 18.90 17.46
N LEU A 176 3.23 17.63 17.67
CA LEU A 176 4.03 16.70 18.46
C LEU A 176 5.03 15.93 17.58
N PRO A 177 6.25 15.60 18.10
CA PRO A 177 7.26 14.86 17.35
C PRO A 177 6.76 13.54 16.76
N LEU A 178 7.25 13.17 15.56
CA LEU A 178 6.90 11.97 14.83
C LEU A 178 8.10 11.00 14.68
N ASP A 179 9.16 11.19 15.46
CA ASP A 179 10.49 10.55 15.32
C ASP A 179 10.44 9.02 15.12
N ASP A 180 9.62 8.29 15.88
CA ASP A 180 9.56 6.82 15.85
C ASP A 180 8.44 6.28 14.95
N LEU A 181 7.71 7.16 14.28
CA LEU A 181 6.55 6.80 13.48
C LEU A 181 6.83 6.87 11.98
N THR A 182 7.65 7.82 11.55
CA THR A 182 7.99 8.01 10.14
C THR A 182 9.47 8.44 10.00
N THR A 183 9.93 8.68 8.76
CA THR A 183 11.30 9.19 8.54
C THR A 183 11.35 10.70 8.80
N LYS A 184 12.55 11.21 9.11
CA LYS A 184 12.77 12.65 9.33
C LYS A 184 12.37 13.49 8.12
N GLU A 185 12.58 12.96 6.92
CA GLU A 185 12.20 13.63 5.68
C GLU A 185 10.68 13.74 5.52
N VAL A 186 9.93 12.69 5.89
CA VAL A 186 8.47 12.71 5.86
C VAL A 186 7.92 13.62 6.97
N GLU A 187 8.45 13.55 8.19
CA GLU A 187 8.08 14.45 9.28
C GLU A 187 8.29 15.91 8.89
N LYS A 188 9.47 16.25 8.40
CA LYS A 188 9.81 17.59 7.91
C LYS A 188 8.81 18.04 6.83
N TYR A 189 8.51 17.18 5.87
CA TYR A 189 7.54 17.48 4.81
C TYR A 189 6.14 17.77 5.36
N ILE A 190 5.66 17.00 6.34
CA ILE A 190 4.36 17.20 6.99
C ILE A 190 4.27 18.60 7.59
N TYR A 191 5.29 19.05 8.33
CA TYR A 191 5.29 20.37 8.99
C TYR A 191 5.54 21.52 8.04
N GLU A 192 6.38 21.37 7.02
CA GLU A 192 6.63 22.42 6.00
C GLU A 192 5.39 22.72 5.14
N HIS A 193 4.45 21.77 5.05
CA HIS A 193 3.23 21.91 4.25
C HIS A 193 1.96 22.01 5.12
N ASP A 194 2.10 22.19 6.43
CA ASP A 194 0.99 22.28 7.39
C ASP A 194 -0.06 21.18 7.24
N LEU A 195 0.39 19.94 6.92
CA LEU A 195 -0.51 18.82 6.72
C LEU A 195 -1.14 18.36 8.04
N TYR A 196 -2.39 17.93 7.97
CA TYR A 196 -3.15 17.37 9.10
C TYR A 196 -3.50 18.35 10.22
N LYS A 197 -3.37 19.68 10.03
CA LYS A 197 -3.67 20.70 11.05
C LYS A 197 -5.15 20.80 11.39
N ASN A 198 -6.05 20.47 10.47
CA ASN A 198 -7.50 20.57 10.61
C ASN A 198 -8.16 19.19 10.53
N VAL A 199 -7.70 18.25 11.35
CA VAL A 199 -8.38 16.94 11.46
C VAL A 199 -9.50 17.09 12.49
N ASP A 200 -10.73 17.36 12.00
CA ASP A 200 -11.97 17.24 12.77
C ASP A 200 -12.29 15.76 13.10
#